data_8137d3ead56cf01dcdf453ed6bffaf6d
#
_entry.id   8137d3ead56cf01dcdf453ed6bffaf6d
#
_cell.length_a   1.000
_cell.length_b   1.000
_cell.length_c   1.000
_cell.angle_alpha   90.00
_cell.angle_beta   90.00
_cell.angle_gamma   90.00
#
_symmetry.space_group_name_H-M   'P 1'
#
loop_
_entity.id
_entity.type
_entity.pdbx_description
1 polymer ?
#
loop_
_entity_poly.entity_id
_entity_poly.type
_entity_poly.pdbx_seq_one_letter_code
_entity_poly.pdbx_strand_id
1 'polypeptide(L)' 'MDDMTIVTKLQKHLGENLQKIGDSLLMGGVDNMEKYRYLVGQAHAIQLTLQEISNLLKPKEQKDEQG' A
#
# COMPACT_ATOMS: atom_id res chain seq x y z
N MET A 1 -13.45 -15.80 13.02
CA MET A 1 -12.60 -15.19 11.99
C MET A 1 -11.19 -15.06 12.53
N ASP A 2 -10.23 -15.55 11.81
CA ASP A 2 -8.87 -15.51 12.31
C ASP A 2 -8.14 -14.27 11.83
N ASP A 3 -6.96 -14.05 12.39
CA ASP A 3 -6.19 -12.85 12.12
C ASP A 3 -5.75 -12.77 10.67
N MET A 4 -5.47 -13.90 10.05
CA MET A 4 -5.03 -13.90 8.66
C MET A 4 -6.12 -13.43 7.71
N THR A 5 -7.37 -13.75 8.04
CA THR A 5 -8.48 -13.28 7.22
C THR A 5 -8.56 -11.75 7.24
N ILE A 6 -8.36 -11.17 8.42
CA ILE A 6 -8.40 -9.72 8.55
C ILE A 6 -7.25 -9.09 7.79
N VAL A 7 -6.06 -9.66 7.94
CA VAL A 7 -4.87 -9.13 7.27
C VAL A 7 -5.05 -9.21 5.75
N THR A 8 -5.56 -10.33 5.26
CA THR A 8 -5.75 -10.49 3.82
C THR A 8 -6.75 -9.48 3.28
N LYS A 9 -7.82 -9.24 4.01
CA LYS A 9 -8.80 -8.26 3.58
C LYS A 9 -8.22 -6.85 3.59
N LEU A 10 -7.41 -6.55 4.59
CA LEU A 10 -6.77 -5.24 4.67
C LEU A 10 -5.84 -5.03 3.48
N GLN A 11 -5.04 -6.04 3.16
CA GLN A 11 -4.14 -5.94 2.02
C GLN A 11 -4.91 -5.70 0.73
N LYS A 12 -6.03 -6.39 0.58
CA LYS A 12 -6.84 -6.21 -0.61
C LYS A 12 -7.39 -4.79 -0.70
N HIS A 13 -7.93 -4.29 0.39
CA HIS A 13 -8.48 -2.93 0.40
C HIS A 13 -7.41 -1.89 0.10
N LEU A 14 -6.25 -2.05 0.70
CA LEU A 14 -5.16 -1.11 0.47
C LEU A 14 -4.72 -1.15 -0.99
N GLY A 15 -4.64 -2.35 -1.56
CA GLY A 15 -4.27 -2.48 -2.96
C GLY A 15 -5.29 -1.85 -3.89
N GLU A 16 -6.57 -2.00 -3.58
CA GLU A 16 -7.62 -1.40 -4.39
C GLU A 16 -7.57 0.11 -4.31
N ASN A 17 -7.31 0.65 -3.12
CA ASN A 17 -7.18 2.09 -2.98
C ASN A 17 -5.99 2.61 -3.75
N LEU A 18 -4.88 1.89 -3.69
CA LEU A 18 -3.70 2.28 -4.43
C LEU A 18 -4.00 2.33 -5.93
N GLN A 19 -4.72 1.34 -6.43
CA GLN A 19 -5.06 1.29 -7.83
C GLN A 19 -5.96 2.45 -8.23
N LYS A 20 -6.92 2.80 -7.38
CA LYS A 20 -7.79 3.94 -7.66
C LYS A 20 -7.01 5.23 -7.75
N ILE A 21 -6.05 5.40 -6.85
CA ILE A 21 -5.21 6.60 -6.90
C ILE A 21 -4.41 6.62 -8.19
N GLY A 22 -3.83 5.48 -8.55
CA GLY A 22 -3.07 5.39 -9.78
C GLY A 22 -3.92 5.71 -11.00
N ASP A 23 -5.14 5.18 -11.03
CA ASP A 23 -6.05 5.46 -12.14
C ASP A 23 -6.36 6.95 -12.23
N SER A 24 -6.59 7.60 -11.10
CA SER A 24 -6.84 9.03 -11.09
C SER A 24 -5.69 9.82 -11.67
N LEU A 25 -4.47 9.42 -11.33
CA LEU A 25 -3.28 10.11 -11.82
C LEU A 25 -3.10 9.91 -13.32
N LEU A 26 -3.40 8.71 -13.81
CA LEU A 26 -3.19 8.39 -15.21
C LEU A 26 -4.26 8.95 -16.12
N MET A 27 -5.48 9.08 -15.61
CA MET A 27 -6.60 9.46 -16.47
C MET A 27 -6.89 10.96 -16.45
N GLY A 28 -5.97 11.74 -15.93
CA GLY A 28 -6.13 13.18 -16.00
C GLY A 28 -7.14 13.76 -15.06
N GLY A 29 -7.48 13.03 -14.00
CA GLY A 29 -8.39 13.55 -13.01
C GLY A 29 -7.76 14.56 -12.07
N VAL A 30 -6.47 14.82 -12.25
CA VAL A 30 -5.72 15.72 -11.39
C VAL A 30 -5.34 16.95 -12.19
N ASP A 31 -5.82 18.11 -11.74
CA ASP A 31 -5.66 19.32 -12.51
C ASP A 31 -4.80 20.39 -11.83
N ASN A 32 -4.19 20.07 -10.69
CA ASN A 32 -3.28 21.02 -10.07
C ASN A 32 -2.22 20.27 -9.29
N MET A 33 -1.14 20.98 -9.00
CA MET A 33 0.04 20.35 -8.39
C MET A 33 -0.22 19.93 -6.94
N GLU A 34 -1.00 20.68 -6.21
CA GLU A 34 -1.28 20.33 -4.83
C GLU A 34 -2.01 18.99 -4.74
N LYS A 35 -3.01 18.82 -5.59
CA LYS A 35 -3.76 17.58 -5.61
C LYS A 35 -2.89 16.44 -6.07
N TYR A 36 -2.03 16.69 -7.05
CA TYR A 36 -1.11 15.68 -7.53
C TYR A 36 -0.21 15.19 -6.40
N ARG A 37 0.38 16.12 -5.66
CA ARG A 37 1.28 15.76 -4.58
C ARG A 37 0.56 15.02 -3.47
N TYR A 38 -0.67 15.43 -3.19
CA TYR A 38 -1.46 14.76 -2.17
C TYR A 38 -1.70 13.29 -2.55
N LEU A 39 -2.11 13.06 -3.79
CA LEU A 39 -2.40 11.71 -4.23
C LEU A 39 -1.14 10.86 -4.31
N VAL A 40 -0.04 11.43 -4.76
CA VAL A 40 1.21 10.70 -4.80
C VAL A 40 1.65 10.34 -3.38
N GLY A 41 1.46 11.26 -2.45
CA GLY A 41 1.79 10.98 -1.05
C GLY A 41 0.95 9.87 -0.47
N GLN A 42 -0.35 9.86 -0.80
CA GLN A 42 -1.21 8.78 -0.35
C GLN A 42 -0.79 7.44 -0.94
N ALA A 43 -0.47 7.43 -2.23
CA ALA A 43 -0.04 6.20 -2.88
C ALA A 43 1.23 5.68 -2.24
N HIS A 44 2.16 6.56 -1.97
CA HIS A 44 3.42 6.18 -1.34
C HIS A 44 3.18 5.61 0.05
N ALA A 45 2.32 6.24 0.82
CA ALA A 45 2.03 5.76 2.17
C ALA A 45 1.38 4.38 2.13
N ILE A 46 0.48 4.16 1.18
CA ILE A 46 -0.16 2.85 1.05
C ILE A 46 0.85 1.80 0.66
N GLN A 47 1.76 2.13 -0.25
CA GLN A 47 2.80 1.19 -0.64
C GLN A 47 3.68 0.82 0.53
N LEU A 48 4.05 1.79 1.34
CA LEU A 48 4.86 1.50 2.52
C LEU A 48 4.11 0.63 3.51
N THR A 49 2.81 0.89 3.68
CA THR A 49 2.01 0.10 4.59
C THR A 49 1.90 -1.35 4.09
N LEU A 50 1.68 -1.54 2.80
CA LEU A 50 1.62 -2.88 2.24
C LEU A 50 2.95 -3.60 2.42
N GLN A 51 4.04 -2.90 2.22
CA GLN A 51 5.35 -3.48 2.40
C GLN A 51 5.58 -3.87 3.86
N GLU A 52 5.13 -3.03 4.76
CA GLU A 52 5.26 -3.33 6.19
C GLU A 52 4.48 -4.58 6.57
N ILE A 53 3.26 -4.69 6.07
CA ILE A 53 2.46 -5.88 6.33
C ILE A 53 3.17 -7.12 5.80
N SER A 54 3.69 -7.03 4.59
CA SER A 54 4.41 -8.15 4.00
C SER A 54 5.63 -8.53 4.83
N ASN A 55 6.36 -7.54 5.33
CA ASN A 55 7.53 -7.80 6.15
C ASN A 55 7.15 -8.49 7.45
N LEU A 56 6.05 -8.08 8.04
CA LEU A 56 5.61 -8.68 9.29
C LEU A 56 5.16 -10.13 9.12
N LEU A 57 4.74 -10.49 7.92
CA LEU A 57 4.30 -11.84 7.65
C LEU A 57 5.43 -12.78 7.27
N LYS A 58 6.63 -12.25 7.04
CA LYS A 58 7.74 -13.10 6.63
C LYS A 58 8.20 -14.00 7.76
N PRO A 59 8.69 -15.19 7.43
CA PRO A 59 9.22 -16.08 8.46
C PRO A 59 10.41 -15.44 9.16
N LYS A 60 10.57 -15.80 10.42
CA LYS A 60 11.61 -15.17 11.24
C LYS A 60 13.01 -15.47 10.77
N GLU A 61 13.22 -16.67 10.26
CA GLU A 61 14.57 -17.03 9.86
C GLU A 61 15.12 -16.15 8.77
N GLN A 62 14.28 -15.48 8.04
CA GLN A 62 14.76 -14.60 7.00
C GLN A 62 15.40 -13.34 7.53
N LYS A 63 15.11 -13.01 8.77
CA LYS A 63 15.70 -11.82 9.35
C LYS A 63 17.16 -11.96 9.65
N ASP A 64 17.60 -13.17 9.84
CA ASP A 64 18.99 -13.38 10.20
C ASP A 64 19.94 -12.89 9.13
N GLU A 65 19.50 -12.89 7.92
CA GLU A 65 20.37 -12.47 6.83
C GLU A 65 20.65 -11.00 6.86
N GLN A 66 19.80 -10.28 7.52
CA GLN A 66 19.97 -8.85 7.62
C GLN A 66 21.02 -8.48 8.64
N GLY A 67 21.12 -9.30 9.65
CA GLY A 67 21.95 -9.04 10.81
C GLY A 67 23.38 -8.97 10.50
#